data_29f3cfdfc421e8e1239c94ee57e48e1c
#
_entry.id   29f3cfdfc421e8e1239c94ee57e48e1c
#
_cell.length_a   1.000
_cell.length_b   1.000
_cell.length_c   1.000
_cell.angle_alpha   90.00
_cell.angle_beta   90.00
_cell.angle_gamma   90.00
#
_symmetry.space_group_name_H-M   'P 1'
#
loop_
_entity.id
_entity.type
_entity.pdbx_description
1 polymer ?
#
loop_
_entity_poly.entity_id
_entity_poly.type
_entity_poly.pdbx_seq_one_letter_code
_entity_poly.pdbx_strand_id
1 'polypeptide(L)'
;MVTDMLPPPRRLHRRQVLIGAAATLGLAGCMEIDGTAPVRTAPPHVVARYGAFEDGGFHIGAVPPSLLNIRTYRVVVAYTGPEAAGTIVVDPYARFLYLVTGPQRAYRYGVAVGRAGRGFAGNAVVRRKQEWPSWAPTRNMIRTQPEMYAEYAAGLPGGPQNPLGARALYLYRGGKDTYYRIHGTNDVRSIGHATSAGCIRLFNHDILDLYERAPLGTPVKVRTKAESRLYEGVMEEQPDGTLVQLEPPVIWPDGY
;
A
#
# COMPACT_ATOMS: atom_id res chain seq x y z
N MET A 1 -45.20 68.59 8.65
CA MET A 1 -45.42 67.48 9.63
C MET A 1 -46.51 66.60 9.05
N VAL A 2 -46.21 65.53 8.38
CA VAL A 2 -47.16 64.54 7.88
C VAL A 2 -46.81 63.25 8.56
N THR A 3 -47.64 62.83 9.47
CA THR A 3 -47.57 61.57 10.22
C THR A 3 -48.17 60.49 9.39
N ASP A 4 -47.31 59.60 8.93
CA ASP A 4 -47.66 58.39 8.13
C ASP A 4 -48.11 57.29 9.12
N MET A 5 -49.40 56.98 9.09
CA MET A 5 -50.04 55.92 9.90
C MET A 5 -49.98 54.59 9.17
N LEU A 6 -49.27 53.65 9.77
CA LEU A 6 -49.23 52.23 9.32
C LEU A 6 -50.58 51.53 9.59
N PRO A 7 -51.09 50.72 8.66
CA PRO A 7 -52.34 49.98 8.86
C PRO A 7 -52.17 48.79 9.83
N PRO A 8 -53.22 48.35 10.55
CA PRO A 8 -53.16 47.27 11.50
C PRO A 8 -53.05 45.85 10.85
N PRO A 9 -52.51 44.84 11.57
CA PRO A 9 -52.35 43.51 11.03
C PRO A 9 -53.69 42.79 10.90
N ARG A 10 -53.90 42.17 9.74
CA ARG A 10 -55.04 41.30 9.40
C ARG A 10 -55.01 40.02 10.25
N ARG A 11 -56.02 39.77 11.05
CA ARG A 11 -56.25 38.52 11.76
C ARG A 11 -56.65 37.40 10.73
N LEU A 12 -55.84 36.35 10.58
CA LEU A 12 -56.20 35.17 9.84
C LEU A 12 -57.26 34.35 10.64
N HIS A 13 -58.40 34.08 9.98
CA HIS A 13 -59.48 33.28 10.56
C HIS A 13 -59.09 31.80 10.65
N ARG A 14 -59.39 31.21 11.80
CA ARG A 14 -59.08 29.82 12.24
C ARG A 14 -59.74 28.65 11.45
N ARG A 15 -60.34 28.93 10.29
CA ARG A 15 -61.16 27.96 9.53
C ARG A 15 -60.60 27.50 8.15
N GLN A 16 -59.36 27.80 7.82
CA GLN A 16 -58.74 27.41 6.51
C GLN A 16 -57.49 26.53 6.63
N VAL A 17 -57.26 25.84 7.76
CA VAL A 17 -56.06 24.98 7.99
C VAL A 17 -56.49 23.50 8.15
N LEU A 18 -57.51 23.04 7.48
CA LEU A 18 -57.92 21.62 7.55
C LEU A 18 -58.21 20.97 6.20
N ILE A 19 -57.53 21.36 5.11
CA ILE A 19 -57.56 20.58 3.87
C ILE A 19 -56.13 20.64 3.29
N GLY A 20 -55.30 19.64 3.64
CA GLY A 20 -53.94 19.55 3.09
C GLY A 20 -53.06 18.51 3.75
N ALA A 21 -53.63 17.49 4.36
CA ALA A 21 -52.89 16.42 5.00
C ALA A 21 -53.44 15.05 4.60
N ALA A 22 -53.34 14.71 3.33
CA ALA A 22 -53.58 13.34 2.88
C ALA A 22 -53.04 13.19 1.46
N ALA A 23 -51.75 12.92 1.27
CA ALA A 23 -51.19 12.21 0.11
C ALA A 23 -49.63 12.29 0.10
N THR A 24 -48.98 11.70 1.09
CA THR A 24 -47.57 11.24 0.96
C THR A 24 -47.39 10.03 1.85
N LEU A 25 -48.21 9.03 1.62
CA LEU A 25 -47.90 7.64 2.03
C LEU A 25 -47.52 6.88 0.78
N GLY A 26 -46.29 6.49 0.71
CA GLY A 26 -45.85 5.54 -0.32
C GLY A 26 -44.58 5.96 -1.02
N LEU A 27 -43.50 5.46 -0.51
CA LEU A 27 -42.29 4.94 -1.15
C LEU A 27 -41.14 5.04 -0.15
N ALA A 28 -41.30 4.40 1.02
CA ALA A 28 -40.15 3.85 1.70
C ALA A 28 -39.72 2.63 0.93
N GLY A 29 -39.09 2.83 -0.23
CA GLY A 29 -38.30 1.82 -0.89
C GLY A 29 -37.19 1.45 0.07
N CYS A 30 -37.23 0.24 0.62
CA CYS A 30 -36.06 -0.38 1.22
C CYS A 30 -34.96 -0.34 0.18
N MET A 31 -34.05 0.62 0.29
CA MET A 31 -32.76 0.52 -0.35
C MET A 31 -32.07 -0.60 0.39
N GLU A 32 -32.20 -1.84 -0.12
CA GLU A 32 -31.24 -2.90 0.20
C GLU A 32 -29.88 -2.31 -0.16
N ILE A 33 -29.14 -1.92 0.84
CA ILE A 33 -27.69 -1.66 0.71
C ILE A 33 -27.12 -3.06 0.52
N ASP A 34 -27.07 -3.49 -0.74
CA ASP A 34 -26.26 -4.63 -1.15
C ASP A 34 -24.82 -4.26 -0.78
N GLY A 35 -24.33 -4.88 0.32
CA GLY A 35 -23.04 -4.56 0.95
C GLY A 35 -21.80 -4.93 0.12
N THR A 36 -21.97 -5.20 -1.16
CA THR A 36 -20.90 -5.35 -2.15
C THR A 36 -20.65 -3.98 -2.79
N ALA A 37 -19.88 -3.13 -2.10
CA ALA A 37 -19.25 -2.01 -2.78
C ALA A 37 -18.49 -2.60 -3.99
N PRO A 38 -18.73 -2.11 -5.22
CA PRO A 38 -18.08 -2.67 -6.40
C PRO A 38 -16.58 -2.62 -6.17
N VAL A 39 -15.91 -3.77 -6.30
CA VAL A 39 -14.44 -3.84 -6.31
C VAL A 39 -13.99 -2.87 -7.37
N ARG A 40 -13.47 -1.71 -6.96
CA ARG A 40 -13.01 -0.69 -7.90
C ARG A 40 -11.83 -1.28 -8.66
N THR A 41 -12.09 -1.76 -9.86
CA THR A 41 -11.05 -2.21 -10.78
C THR A 41 -10.08 -1.06 -11.01
N ALA A 42 -8.78 -1.38 -11.09
CA ALA A 42 -7.78 -0.37 -11.37
C ALA A 42 -8.09 0.36 -12.69
N PRO A 43 -7.80 1.66 -12.79
CA PRO A 43 -7.98 2.40 -14.03
C PRO A 43 -7.23 1.76 -15.21
N PRO A 44 -7.71 1.85 -16.47
CA PRO A 44 -7.09 1.21 -17.63
C PRO A 44 -5.60 1.51 -17.79
N HIS A 45 -5.17 2.75 -17.55
CA HIS A 45 -3.76 3.14 -17.61
C HIS A 45 -2.89 2.47 -16.51
N VAL A 46 -3.49 2.15 -15.38
CA VAL A 46 -2.82 1.35 -14.34
C VAL A 46 -2.69 -0.08 -14.82
N VAL A 47 -3.76 -0.71 -15.31
CA VAL A 47 -3.72 -2.08 -15.83
C VAL A 47 -2.66 -2.20 -16.93
N ALA A 48 -2.60 -1.24 -17.86
CA ALA A 48 -1.60 -1.22 -18.94
C ALA A 48 -0.16 -1.16 -18.39
N ARG A 49 0.10 -0.41 -17.31
CA ARG A 49 1.41 -0.32 -16.66
C ARG A 49 1.90 -1.65 -16.08
N TYR A 50 0.98 -2.51 -15.67
CA TYR A 50 1.26 -3.82 -15.11
C TYR A 50 1.05 -4.95 -16.12
N GLY A 51 1.08 -4.64 -17.41
CA GLY A 51 1.08 -5.59 -18.51
C GLY A 51 2.36 -6.42 -18.56
N ALA A 52 2.35 -7.50 -19.35
CA ALA A 52 3.54 -8.34 -19.55
C ALA A 52 4.60 -7.63 -20.41
N PHE A 53 5.87 -7.91 -20.14
CA PHE A 53 7.02 -7.40 -20.91
C PHE A 53 8.27 -8.27 -20.70
N GLU A 54 9.31 -8.01 -21.51
CA GLU A 54 10.61 -8.67 -21.40
C GLU A 54 11.61 -7.77 -20.67
N ASP A 55 12.42 -8.36 -19.79
CA ASP A 55 13.51 -7.71 -19.07
C ASP A 55 14.69 -8.63 -18.86
N GLY A 56 15.89 -8.24 -19.30
CA GLY A 56 17.11 -9.02 -19.13
C GLY A 56 17.07 -10.43 -19.75
N GLY A 57 16.27 -10.64 -20.79
CA GLY A 57 16.08 -11.94 -21.43
C GLY A 57 15.06 -12.84 -20.74
N PHE A 58 14.32 -12.33 -19.75
CA PHE A 58 13.28 -13.06 -19.04
C PHE A 58 11.91 -12.42 -19.23
N HIS A 59 10.89 -13.24 -19.34
CA HIS A 59 9.50 -12.80 -19.39
C HIS A 59 8.97 -12.43 -18.01
N ILE A 60 8.44 -11.22 -17.87
CA ILE A 60 7.66 -10.78 -16.70
C ILE A 60 6.19 -10.79 -17.08
N GLY A 61 5.41 -11.68 -16.48
CA GLY A 61 3.98 -11.80 -16.73
C GLY A 61 3.19 -10.59 -16.22
N ALA A 62 2.04 -10.32 -16.84
CA ALA A 62 1.12 -9.30 -16.38
C ALA A 62 0.61 -9.59 -14.96
N VAL A 63 0.42 -8.54 -14.16
CA VAL A 63 -0.30 -8.65 -12.88
C VAL A 63 -1.80 -8.72 -13.17
N PRO A 64 -2.52 -9.75 -12.68
CA PRO A 64 -3.96 -9.85 -12.86
C PRO A 64 -4.67 -8.58 -12.38
N PRO A 65 -5.60 -8.00 -13.16
CA PRO A 65 -6.31 -6.78 -12.77
C PRO A 65 -7.04 -6.87 -11.43
N SER A 66 -7.50 -8.05 -11.04
CA SER A 66 -8.12 -8.32 -9.72
C SER A 66 -7.19 -8.09 -8.53
N LEU A 67 -5.88 -8.12 -8.72
CA LEU A 67 -4.88 -7.83 -7.70
C LEU A 67 -4.48 -6.36 -7.66
N LEU A 68 -4.89 -5.55 -8.65
CA LEU A 68 -4.57 -4.15 -8.76
C LEU A 68 -5.66 -3.31 -8.09
N ASN A 69 -5.37 -2.78 -6.93
CA ASN A 69 -6.22 -1.83 -6.21
C ASN A 69 -5.38 -0.69 -5.65
N ILE A 70 -6.03 0.33 -5.10
CA ILE A 70 -5.32 1.54 -4.62
C ILE A 70 -4.24 1.24 -3.56
N ARG A 71 -4.29 0.11 -2.88
CA ARG A 71 -3.29 -0.29 -1.90
C ARG A 71 -2.12 -1.08 -2.50
N THR A 72 -2.30 -1.68 -3.69
CA THR A 72 -1.30 -2.58 -4.28
C THR A 72 -0.51 -1.98 -5.42
N TYR A 73 -1.13 -1.14 -6.28
CA TYR A 73 -0.41 -0.52 -7.38
C TYR A 73 0.34 0.75 -6.97
N ARG A 74 1.40 1.07 -7.71
CA ARG A 74 2.18 2.30 -7.51
C ARG A 74 1.37 3.53 -7.84
N VAL A 75 1.40 4.52 -6.93
CA VAL A 75 0.73 5.82 -7.07
C VAL A 75 1.57 6.93 -6.45
N VAL A 76 1.43 8.15 -6.95
CA VAL A 76 1.98 9.34 -6.29
C VAL A 76 0.99 9.78 -5.23
N VAL A 77 1.50 10.04 -4.02
CA VAL A 77 0.69 10.45 -2.87
C VAL A 77 1.29 11.67 -2.18
N ALA A 78 0.45 12.39 -1.43
CA ALA A 78 0.93 13.32 -0.42
C ALA A 78 1.73 12.53 0.64
N TYR A 79 2.83 13.12 1.11
CA TYR A 79 3.72 12.48 2.08
C TYR A 79 3.94 13.39 3.27
N THR A 80 3.60 12.92 4.46
CA THR A 80 3.62 13.69 5.72
C THR A 80 4.79 13.35 6.62
N GLY A 81 5.61 12.33 6.26
CA GLY A 81 6.79 11.95 7.04
C GLY A 81 7.91 12.99 6.98
N PRO A 82 8.84 12.97 7.96
CA PRO A 82 9.94 13.93 8.06
C PRO A 82 11.13 13.59 7.15
N GLU A 83 11.08 12.47 6.44
CA GLU A 83 12.22 11.97 5.68
C GLU A 83 12.47 12.82 4.42
N ALA A 84 13.75 13.07 4.15
CA ALA A 84 14.18 13.87 3.01
C ALA A 84 13.93 13.16 1.66
N ALA A 85 13.85 13.95 0.59
CA ALA A 85 13.80 13.44 -0.78
C ALA A 85 14.94 12.44 -1.06
N GLY A 86 14.67 11.38 -1.80
CA GLY A 86 15.59 10.29 -2.08
C GLY A 86 15.58 9.19 -1.00
N THR A 87 14.85 9.34 0.10
CA THR A 87 14.73 8.30 1.13
C THR A 87 13.66 7.28 0.75
N ILE A 88 13.96 6.00 0.94
CA ILE A 88 12.98 4.92 0.94
C ILE A 88 12.43 4.77 2.36
N VAL A 89 11.12 4.81 2.52
CA VAL A 89 10.44 4.56 3.80
C VAL A 89 9.57 3.34 3.68
N VAL A 90 9.85 2.32 4.50
CA VAL A 90 9.06 1.09 4.54
C VAL A 90 8.15 1.13 5.76
N ASP A 91 6.87 0.94 5.54
CA ASP A 91 5.88 0.73 6.59
C ASP A 91 5.38 -0.72 6.56
N PRO A 92 5.93 -1.59 7.41
CA PRO A 92 5.57 -3.01 7.41
C PRO A 92 4.18 -3.28 7.99
N TYR A 93 3.59 -2.33 8.70
CA TYR A 93 2.28 -2.48 9.34
C TYR A 93 1.15 -2.04 8.41
N ALA A 94 1.36 -0.96 7.66
CA ALA A 94 0.45 -0.53 6.61
C ALA A 94 0.69 -1.24 5.26
N ARG A 95 1.80 -2.00 5.13
CA ARG A 95 2.22 -2.71 3.90
C ARG A 95 2.43 -1.77 2.73
N PHE A 96 3.13 -0.69 3.00
CA PHE A 96 3.54 0.29 2.01
C PHE A 96 5.06 0.51 2.02
N LEU A 97 5.57 0.85 0.84
CA LEU A 97 6.89 1.43 0.68
C LEU A 97 6.71 2.79 0.00
N TYR A 98 7.39 3.79 0.53
CA TYR A 98 7.43 5.14 -0.04
C TYR A 98 8.83 5.42 -0.57
N LEU A 99 8.92 6.01 -1.76
CA LEU A 99 10.10 6.73 -2.21
C LEU A 99 9.78 8.21 -2.17
N VAL A 100 10.36 8.92 -1.22
CA VAL A 100 10.15 10.37 -1.05
C VAL A 100 10.82 11.10 -2.22
N THR A 101 10.07 11.94 -2.93
CA THR A 101 10.58 12.63 -4.14
C THR A 101 10.73 14.13 -3.98
N GLY A 102 10.19 14.69 -2.90
CA GLY A 102 10.23 16.11 -2.61
C GLY A 102 9.39 16.47 -1.41
N PRO A 103 9.23 17.75 -1.09
CA PRO A 103 8.36 18.19 0.00
C PRO A 103 6.95 17.64 -0.21
N GLN A 104 6.42 16.97 0.81
CA GLN A 104 5.06 16.43 0.85
C GLN A 104 4.68 15.53 -0.34
N ARG A 105 5.65 14.84 -0.97
CA ARG A 105 5.38 14.00 -2.14
C ARG A 105 6.21 12.73 -2.14
N ALA A 106 5.57 11.59 -2.40
CA ALA A 106 6.24 10.32 -2.57
C ALA A 106 5.56 9.44 -3.63
N TYR A 107 6.32 8.53 -4.22
CA TYR A 107 5.75 7.32 -4.81
C TYR A 107 5.43 6.36 -3.69
N ARG A 108 4.21 5.83 -3.67
CA ARG A 108 3.80 4.75 -2.77
C ARG A 108 3.64 3.46 -3.57
N TYR A 109 4.24 2.39 -3.07
CA TYR A 109 4.19 1.04 -3.62
C TYR A 109 3.50 0.13 -2.59
N GLY A 110 2.60 -0.74 -3.04
CA GLY A 110 2.09 -1.82 -2.20
C GLY A 110 3.16 -2.89 -2.01
N VAL A 111 3.30 -3.40 -0.80
CA VAL A 111 4.31 -4.41 -0.49
C VAL A 111 3.72 -5.61 0.26
N ALA A 112 4.38 -6.75 0.12
CA ALA A 112 4.25 -7.84 1.08
C ALA A 112 5.41 -7.78 2.08
N VAL A 113 5.12 -8.01 3.35
CA VAL A 113 6.14 -7.96 4.41
C VAL A 113 6.05 -9.21 5.26
N GLY A 114 7.17 -9.94 5.37
CA GLY A 114 7.25 -11.11 6.23
C GLY A 114 7.27 -10.75 7.71
N ARG A 115 6.95 -11.73 8.56
CA ARG A 115 6.95 -11.56 10.03
C ARG A 115 8.29 -11.07 10.57
N ALA A 116 9.41 -11.55 10.03
CA ALA A 116 10.74 -11.07 10.41
C ALA A 116 11.00 -9.62 9.93
N GLY A 117 10.38 -9.17 8.83
CA GLY A 117 10.43 -7.78 8.36
C GLY A 117 9.81 -6.80 9.36
N ARG A 118 8.83 -7.24 10.15
CA ARG A 118 8.28 -6.44 11.27
C ARG A 118 9.25 -6.32 12.45
N GLY A 119 10.22 -7.21 12.58
CA GLY A 119 11.28 -7.13 13.58
C GLY A 119 12.45 -6.21 13.22
N PHE A 120 12.54 -5.76 11.97
CA PHE A 120 13.57 -4.84 11.51
C PHE A 120 13.02 -3.42 11.44
N ALA A 121 13.29 -2.62 12.45
CA ALA A 121 12.92 -1.20 12.48
C ALA A 121 14.16 -0.31 12.52
N GLY A 122 14.00 0.96 12.11
CA GLY A 122 15.05 1.98 12.12
C GLY A 122 15.74 2.15 10.77
N ASN A 123 16.97 2.64 10.77
CA ASN A 123 17.66 3.09 9.57
C ASN A 123 18.55 2.02 8.96
N ALA A 124 18.64 2.03 7.64
CA ALA A 124 19.56 1.22 6.83
C ALA A 124 19.97 2.03 5.60
N VAL A 125 20.84 1.45 4.77
CA VAL A 125 21.30 2.06 3.51
C VAL A 125 21.36 0.98 2.44
N VAL A 126 20.97 1.29 1.21
CA VAL A 126 21.17 0.42 0.04
C VAL A 126 22.66 0.42 -0.31
N ARG A 127 23.35 -0.69 -0.12
CA ARG A 127 24.80 -0.82 -0.43
C ARG A 127 25.09 -1.76 -1.58
N ARG A 128 24.14 -2.59 -1.97
CA ARG A 128 24.25 -3.49 -3.11
C ARG A 128 22.93 -3.53 -3.85
N LYS A 129 23.00 -3.59 -5.16
CA LYS A 129 21.87 -3.75 -6.07
C LYS A 129 22.16 -4.94 -6.98
N GLN A 130 21.16 -5.71 -7.36
CA GLN A 130 21.36 -6.84 -8.26
C GLN A 130 20.12 -7.03 -9.14
N GLU A 131 20.40 -7.22 -10.43
CA GLU A 131 19.42 -7.63 -11.43
C GLU A 131 19.34 -9.14 -11.44
N TRP A 132 18.17 -9.68 -11.57
CA TRP A 132 17.87 -11.11 -11.58
C TRP A 132 18.75 -11.89 -10.59
N PRO A 133 18.67 -11.59 -9.28
CA PRO A 133 19.57 -12.16 -8.29
C PRO A 133 19.35 -13.66 -8.15
N SER A 134 20.43 -14.40 -7.94
CA SER A 134 20.33 -15.77 -7.44
C SER A 134 19.83 -15.77 -6.00
N TRP A 135 19.15 -16.83 -5.61
CA TRP A 135 18.62 -17.00 -4.26
C TRP A 135 18.99 -18.38 -3.72
N ALA A 136 19.26 -18.46 -2.43
CA ALA A 136 19.38 -19.71 -1.69
C ALA A 136 18.68 -19.56 -0.34
N PRO A 137 18.01 -20.60 0.16
CA PRO A 137 17.45 -20.58 1.51
C PRO A 137 18.56 -20.51 2.55
N THR A 138 18.30 -19.81 3.65
CA THR A 138 19.21 -19.80 4.78
C THR A 138 19.22 -21.19 5.46
N ARG A 139 20.31 -21.50 6.18
CA ARG A 139 20.37 -22.74 6.97
C ARG A 139 19.22 -22.86 7.95
N ASN A 140 18.78 -21.73 8.53
CA ASN A 140 17.63 -21.71 9.43
C ASN A 140 16.31 -22.04 8.73
N MET A 141 16.10 -21.54 7.51
CA MET A 141 14.91 -21.88 6.70
C MET A 141 14.85 -23.38 6.42
N ILE A 142 15.96 -23.97 5.96
CA ILE A 142 16.04 -25.43 5.71
C ILE A 142 15.79 -26.21 7.00
N ARG A 143 16.34 -25.76 8.14
CA ARG A 143 16.20 -26.44 9.43
C ARG A 143 14.77 -26.38 9.97
N THR A 144 14.09 -25.25 9.81
CA THR A 144 12.75 -25.01 10.41
C THR A 144 11.59 -25.42 9.52
N GLN A 145 11.80 -25.47 8.20
CA GLN A 145 10.79 -25.81 7.20
C GLN A 145 11.44 -26.63 6.06
N PRO A 146 11.98 -27.83 6.38
CA PRO A 146 12.71 -28.63 5.40
C PRO A 146 11.83 -29.06 4.21
N GLU A 147 10.56 -29.34 4.44
CA GLU A 147 9.58 -29.70 3.41
C GLU A 147 9.40 -28.60 2.35
N MET A 148 9.69 -27.33 2.69
CA MET A 148 9.55 -26.20 1.78
C MET A 148 10.87 -25.80 1.13
N TYR A 149 11.99 -25.98 1.83
CA TYR A 149 13.26 -25.36 1.42
C TYR A 149 14.40 -26.36 1.13
N ALA A 150 14.29 -27.66 1.52
CA ALA A 150 15.39 -28.59 1.32
C ALA A 150 15.73 -28.83 -0.17
N GLU A 151 14.71 -28.86 -1.03
CA GLU A 151 14.91 -29.01 -2.49
C GLU A 151 15.72 -27.85 -3.10
N TYR A 152 15.68 -26.67 -2.49
CA TYR A 152 16.38 -25.47 -2.94
C TYR A 152 17.74 -25.25 -2.24
N ALA A 153 18.26 -26.25 -1.49
CA ALA A 153 19.49 -26.09 -0.72
C ALA A 153 20.71 -25.73 -1.58
N ALA A 154 20.73 -26.16 -2.85
CA ALA A 154 21.74 -25.76 -3.84
C ALA A 154 21.56 -24.33 -4.38
N GLY A 155 20.44 -23.66 -4.05
CA GLY A 155 20.06 -22.36 -4.56
C GLY A 155 19.35 -22.41 -5.91
N LEU A 156 18.79 -21.25 -6.27
CA LEU A 156 18.14 -21.01 -7.56
C LEU A 156 18.90 -19.92 -8.31
N PRO A 157 19.17 -20.08 -9.60
CA PRO A 157 19.69 -19.00 -10.43
C PRO A 157 18.66 -17.88 -10.54
N GLY A 158 19.07 -16.70 -11.01
CA GLY A 158 18.15 -15.62 -11.37
C GLY A 158 17.19 -16.05 -12.46
N GLY A 159 15.95 -15.57 -12.42
CA GLY A 159 14.94 -15.90 -13.41
C GLY A 159 13.51 -15.85 -12.85
N PRO A 160 12.49 -16.13 -13.71
CA PRO A 160 11.08 -15.99 -13.36
C PRO A 160 10.60 -16.87 -12.19
N GLN A 161 11.27 -18.00 -11.96
CA GLN A 161 10.94 -18.93 -10.86
C GLN A 161 11.60 -18.54 -9.53
N ASN A 162 12.52 -17.57 -9.54
CA ASN A 162 13.24 -17.16 -8.35
C ASN A 162 12.36 -16.27 -7.46
N PRO A 163 12.25 -16.55 -6.13
CA PRO A 163 11.41 -15.79 -5.23
C PRO A 163 11.84 -14.32 -5.03
N LEU A 164 13.09 -13.96 -5.41
CA LEU A 164 13.57 -12.57 -5.36
C LEU A 164 13.12 -11.74 -6.56
N GLY A 165 12.55 -12.36 -7.58
CA GLY A 165 12.07 -11.66 -8.77
C GLY A 165 13.18 -10.97 -9.56
N ALA A 166 12.80 -9.91 -10.30
CA ALA A 166 13.67 -9.28 -11.30
C ALA A 166 14.80 -8.42 -10.70
N ARG A 167 14.64 -7.83 -9.52
CA ARG A 167 15.63 -6.93 -8.88
C ARG A 167 15.64 -7.12 -7.37
N ALA A 168 16.81 -6.83 -6.75
CA ALA A 168 16.95 -6.75 -5.30
C ALA A 168 17.84 -5.59 -4.87
N LEU A 169 17.41 -4.89 -3.81
CA LEU A 169 18.15 -3.88 -3.07
C LEU A 169 18.54 -4.48 -1.71
N TYR A 170 19.83 -4.52 -1.42
CA TYR A 170 20.38 -5.12 -0.23
C TYR A 170 20.63 -4.05 0.83
N LEU A 171 20.07 -4.24 2.02
CA LEU A 171 20.09 -3.26 3.09
C LEU A 171 21.23 -3.55 4.08
N TYR A 172 21.99 -2.50 4.37
CA TYR A 172 23.13 -2.54 5.28
C TYR A 172 22.91 -1.58 6.45
N ARG A 173 23.41 -1.95 7.63
CA ARG A 173 23.42 -1.11 8.82
C ARG A 173 24.81 -1.17 9.46
N GLY A 174 25.42 0.00 9.73
CA GLY A 174 26.78 0.05 10.31
C GLY A 174 27.82 -0.71 9.47
N GLY A 175 27.70 -0.71 8.14
CA GLY A 175 28.60 -1.41 7.24
C GLY A 175 28.35 -2.92 7.11
N LYS A 176 27.44 -3.50 7.89
CA LYS A 176 27.12 -4.94 7.90
C LYS A 176 25.85 -5.22 7.12
N ASP A 177 25.84 -6.33 6.37
CA ASP A 177 24.63 -6.84 5.72
C ASP A 177 23.58 -7.22 6.77
N THR A 178 22.38 -6.68 6.66
CA THR A 178 21.27 -6.95 7.58
C THR A 178 20.51 -8.23 7.23
N TYR A 179 20.79 -8.83 6.09
CA TYR A 179 20.00 -9.90 5.47
C TYR A 179 18.57 -9.49 5.10
N TYR A 180 18.19 -8.22 5.26
CA TYR A 180 16.94 -7.68 4.73
C TYR A 180 17.12 -7.17 3.30
N ARG A 181 16.13 -7.40 2.49
CA ARG A 181 16.10 -7.05 1.07
C ARG A 181 14.77 -6.40 0.73
N ILE A 182 14.82 -5.46 -0.20
CA ILE A 182 13.65 -4.98 -0.94
C ILE A 182 13.80 -5.60 -2.33
N HIS A 183 12.84 -6.42 -2.77
CA HIS A 183 13.00 -7.22 -3.98
C HIS A 183 11.66 -7.44 -4.70
N GLY A 184 11.74 -7.92 -5.93
CA GLY A 184 10.58 -8.38 -6.68
C GLY A 184 9.97 -9.66 -6.13
N THR A 185 9.04 -10.25 -6.86
CA THR A 185 8.48 -11.55 -6.49
C THR A 185 7.95 -12.30 -7.71
N ASN A 186 8.02 -13.61 -7.67
CA ASN A 186 7.28 -14.52 -8.56
C ASN A 186 5.87 -14.84 -8.03
N ASP A 187 5.59 -14.52 -6.77
CA ASP A 187 4.29 -14.68 -6.12
C ASP A 187 3.56 -13.33 -6.02
N VAL A 188 2.92 -12.93 -7.13
CA VAL A 188 2.19 -11.65 -7.21
C VAL A 188 1.00 -11.57 -6.25
N ARG A 189 0.44 -12.72 -5.81
CA ARG A 189 -0.70 -12.76 -4.88
C ARG A 189 -0.29 -12.37 -3.46
N SER A 190 1.00 -12.43 -3.13
CA SER A 190 1.50 -12.04 -1.81
C SER A 190 1.44 -10.52 -1.55
N ILE A 191 1.39 -9.68 -2.60
CA ILE A 191 1.42 -8.23 -2.45
C ILE A 191 0.16 -7.72 -1.74
N GLY A 192 0.36 -6.90 -0.72
CA GLY A 192 -0.71 -6.44 0.18
C GLY A 192 -0.96 -7.36 1.38
N HIS A 193 -0.29 -8.51 1.46
CA HIS A 193 -0.48 -9.49 2.54
C HIS A 193 0.76 -9.64 3.43
N ALA A 194 0.58 -10.23 4.62
CA ALA A 194 1.68 -10.70 5.44
C ALA A 194 2.24 -12.01 4.88
N THR A 195 3.56 -12.17 4.88
CA THR A 195 4.23 -13.38 4.41
C THR A 195 5.08 -14.01 5.51
N SER A 196 5.51 -15.27 5.31
CA SER A 196 6.34 -15.98 6.29
C SER A 196 7.81 -15.53 6.27
N ALA A 197 8.34 -15.09 5.12
CA ALA A 197 9.74 -14.68 4.95
C ALA A 197 9.94 -13.18 5.25
N GLY A 198 11.07 -12.82 5.84
CA GLY A 198 11.33 -11.49 6.43
C GLY A 198 11.58 -10.32 5.49
N CYS A 199 11.59 -10.54 4.18
CA CYS A 199 11.92 -9.50 3.20
C CYS A 199 10.70 -8.67 2.79
N ILE A 200 10.98 -7.57 2.08
CA ILE A 200 9.97 -6.63 1.56
C ILE A 200 9.81 -6.94 0.08
N ARG A 201 8.63 -7.44 -0.33
CA ARG A 201 8.35 -7.85 -1.71
C ARG A 201 7.49 -6.83 -2.43
N LEU A 202 7.85 -6.54 -3.68
CA LEU A 202 7.08 -5.71 -4.61
C LEU A 202 6.70 -6.53 -5.85
N PHE A 203 5.71 -6.07 -6.61
CA PHE A 203 5.56 -6.54 -7.99
C PHE A 203 6.87 -6.32 -8.77
N ASN A 204 7.19 -7.18 -9.73
CA ASN A 204 8.38 -7.00 -10.56
C ASN A 204 8.36 -5.65 -11.29
N HIS A 205 7.19 -5.19 -11.74
CA HIS A 205 6.98 -3.87 -12.34
C HIS A 205 7.40 -2.71 -11.42
N ASP A 206 7.15 -2.87 -10.13
CA ASP A 206 7.42 -1.84 -9.13
C ASP A 206 8.85 -1.86 -8.62
N ILE A 207 9.43 -3.05 -8.45
CA ILE A 207 10.85 -3.12 -8.05
C ILE A 207 11.77 -2.64 -9.16
N LEU A 208 11.42 -2.84 -10.44
CA LEU A 208 12.15 -2.27 -11.57
C LEU A 208 12.15 -0.74 -11.51
N ASP A 209 10.99 -0.12 -11.33
CA ASP A 209 10.88 1.34 -11.20
C ASP A 209 11.64 1.87 -9.97
N LEU A 210 11.52 1.20 -8.82
CA LEU A 210 12.23 1.59 -7.60
C LEU A 210 13.76 1.42 -7.76
N TYR A 211 14.18 0.36 -8.43
CA TYR A 211 15.59 0.06 -8.68
C TYR A 211 16.27 1.18 -9.46
N GLU A 212 15.63 1.68 -10.51
CA GLU A 212 16.17 2.79 -11.32
C GLU A 212 16.25 4.10 -10.51
N ARG A 213 15.28 4.34 -9.63
CA ARG A 213 15.19 5.58 -8.83
C ARG A 213 16.06 5.58 -7.57
N ALA A 214 16.47 4.41 -7.08
CA ALA A 214 17.21 4.25 -5.84
C ALA A 214 18.69 3.92 -6.10
N PRO A 215 19.61 4.89 -6.16
CA PRO A 215 21.03 4.65 -6.33
C PRO A 215 21.65 3.96 -5.10
N LEU A 216 22.87 3.47 -5.24
CA LEU A 216 23.67 3.05 -4.09
C LEU A 216 23.84 4.23 -3.12
N GLY A 217 23.76 3.95 -1.83
CA GLY A 217 23.77 4.98 -0.80
C GLY A 217 22.39 5.48 -0.40
N THR A 218 21.32 5.11 -1.11
CA THR A 218 19.94 5.50 -0.77
C THR A 218 19.64 5.17 0.69
N PRO A 219 19.23 6.17 1.51
CA PRO A 219 18.79 5.94 2.88
C PRO A 219 17.49 5.13 2.89
N VAL A 220 17.37 4.24 3.87
CA VAL A 220 16.15 3.46 4.09
C VAL A 220 15.73 3.60 5.54
N LYS A 221 14.51 4.03 5.78
CA LYS A 221 13.84 4.03 7.07
C LYS A 221 12.79 2.93 7.10
N VAL A 222 12.84 2.05 8.09
CA VAL A 222 11.76 1.08 8.36
C VAL A 222 11.03 1.54 9.61
N ARG A 223 9.74 1.82 9.48
CA ARG A 223 8.89 2.36 10.54
C ARG A 223 8.66 1.34 11.66
N THR A 224 8.62 1.83 12.88
CA THR A 224 8.07 1.11 14.02
C THR A 224 6.54 1.08 13.96
N LYS A 225 5.91 0.26 14.81
CA LYS A 225 4.43 0.23 14.91
C LYS A 225 3.85 1.59 15.35
N ALA A 226 4.56 2.31 16.23
CA ALA A 226 4.14 3.63 16.68
C ALA A 226 4.20 4.67 15.56
N GLU A 227 5.28 4.67 14.77
CA GLU A 227 5.41 5.55 13.60
C GLU A 227 4.37 5.21 12.53
N SER A 228 4.11 3.92 12.27
CA SER A 228 3.04 3.52 11.34
C SER A 228 1.68 4.05 11.78
N ARG A 229 1.34 3.89 13.07
CA ARG A 229 0.08 4.42 13.62
C ARG A 229 -0.04 5.93 13.47
N LEU A 230 1.07 6.66 13.62
CA LEU A 230 1.10 8.11 13.50
C LEU A 230 0.76 8.57 12.07
N TYR A 231 1.32 7.91 11.05
CA TYR A 231 1.24 8.35 9.65
C TYR A 231 0.20 7.61 8.80
N GLU A 232 -0.19 6.40 9.20
CA GLU A 232 -1.12 5.54 8.43
C GLU A 232 -2.40 5.22 9.20
N GLY A 233 -2.44 5.54 10.51
CA GLY A 233 -3.53 5.15 11.39
C GLY A 233 -3.42 3.72 11.92
N VAL A 234 -4.49 3.25 12.54
CA VAL A 234 -4.57 1.89 13.08
C VAL A 234 -5.04 0.94 12.00
N MET A 235 -4.21 -0.03 11.69
CA MET A 235 -4.53 -1.10 10.73
C MET A 235 -4.83 -2.41 11.45
N GLU A 236 -5.88 -3.09 11.04
CA GLU A 236 -6.22 -4.44 11.49
C GLU A 236 -6.17 -5.42 10.32
N GLU A 237 -5.57 -6.58 10.58
CA GLU A 237 -5.52 -7.68 9.61
C GLU A 237 -6.77 -8.54 9.73
N GLN A 238 -7.50 -8.69 8.64
CA GLN A 238 -8.68 -9.52 8.55
C GLN A 238 -8.31 -11.01 8.38
N PRO A 239 -9.24 -11.94 8.60
CA PRO A 239 -8.97 -13.38 8.44
C PRO A 239 -8.49 -13.78 7.04
N ASP A 240 -8.85 -13.03 6.00
CA ASP A 240 -8.40 -13.23 4.61
C ASP A 240 -6.99 -12.63 4.35
N GLY A 241 -6.37 -12.04 5.38
CA GLY A 241 -5.06 -11.40 5.29
C GLY A 241 -5.09 -9.98 4.72
N THR A 242 -6.24 -9.40 4.41
CA THR A 242 -6.35 -7.99 4.01
C THR A 242 -6.20 -7.05 5.20
N LEU A 243 -5.87 -5.77 4.93
CA LEU A 243 -5.81 -4.74 5.97
C LEU A 243 -6.99 -3.80 5.86
N VAL A 244 -7.66 -3.58 7.00
CA VAL A 244 -8.68 -2.55 7.17
C VAL A 244 -8.14 -1.46 8.09
N GLN A 245 -8.38 -0.20 7.74
CA GLN A 245 -8.05 0.93 8.59
C GLN A 245 -9.18 1.13 9.61
N LEU A 246 -8.85 0.97 10.90
CA LEU A 246 -9.79 1.18 12.01
C LEU A 246 -9.85 2.64 12.46
N GLU A 247 -8.69 3.29 12.51
CA GLU A 247 -8.56 4.67 12.91
C GLU A 247 -7.72 5.43 11.87
N PRO A 248 -8.07 6.67 11.55
CA PRO A 248 -7.27 7.49 10.64
C PRO A 248 -5.89 7.81 11.23
N PRO A 249 -4.93 8.27 10.40
CA PRO A 249 -3.65 8.75 10.88
C PRO A 249 -3.81 9.98 11.78
N VAL A 250 -2.87 10.16 12.71
CA VAL A 250 -2.81 11.36 13.57
C VAL A 250 -2.33 12.57 12.77
N ILE A 251 -1.43 12.33 11.81
CA ILE A 251 -0.90 13.37 10.92
C ILE A 251 -1.52 13.19 9.54
N TRP A 252 -2.34 14.16 9.12
CA TRP A 252 -2.97 14.19 7.81
C TRP A 252 -2.13 14.98 6.80
N PRO A 253 -2.20 14.63 5.49
CA PRO A 253 -1.48 15.35 4.45
C PRO A 253 -1.85 16.83 4.33
N ASP A 254 -3.07 17.22 4.71
CA ASP A 254 -3.65 18.53 4.43
C ASP A 254 -3.70 19.47 5.64
N GLY A 255 -3.03 19.11 6.75
CA GLY A 255 -2.81 20.03 7.88
C GLY A 255 -4.09 20.60 8.50
N TYR A 256 -5.08 19.76 8.81
CA TYR A 256 -6.23 20.16 9.63
C TYR A 256 -5.89 20.14 11.11
#